data_0bac818e7749f2d36153ae7c901ecd4d
#
_entry.id   0bac818e7749f2d36153ae7c901ecd4d
#
_cell.length_a   1.000
_cell.length_b   1.000
_cell.length_c   1.000
_cell.angle_alpha   90.00
_cell.angle_beta   90.00
_cell.angle_gamma   90.00
#
_symmetry.space_group_name_H-M   'P 1'
#
loop_
_entity.id
_entity.type
_entity.pdbx_description
1 polymer ?
#
loop_
_entity_poly.entity_id
_entity_poly.type
_entity_poly.pdbx_seq_one_letter_code
_entity_poly.pdbx_strand_id
1 'polypeptide(L)'
;MTEVIDLRGRLLIPGFIDAHTHFGNAAAWLFRISLYEVQSEREALEAFASAARRIPEGLWISGGDLGAASAWAADAEGRPRPDPMRLDIRALDAATPAHPVLLRRVDGAYIANSLALARARTTPGEPDPRGGRIERDPATGEPTGVVHGRAAEQLVDLMPPSNLELQIAGARVALEDLRRAGITTIHDVARLEEASSRRLFHTHVERSATDLELFRELQRRGELTVRVYAFLTLPLWREVLAAGIRPRSDEGLIRFGALKAFIDGFLMDEPYADDPDYSGSFTFRFVDERTMAADIADADAGGFDPVIHTIGDKAHRLLLDWYEAAIRANAPRDRRFRVIHAWYPSAREIERIGRLGLIVDVTPQQLMRNLATIDRHLGPARAKTAFAWRSLLDAGARLDIVSDWPGSFNERRPTPLAPLENIALAVMRGWHPEQRLTVE
;
A
#
# COMPACT_ATOMS: atom_id res chain seq x y z
N MET A 1 16.47 -36.83 22.83
CA MET A 1 17.02 -37.29 21.53
C MET A 1 17.38 -36.04 20.77
N THR A 2 18.58 -35.95 20.23
CA THR A 2 19.01 -34.83 19.36
C THR A 2 18.68 -35.23 17.92
N GLU A 3 17.87 -34.41 17.24
CA GLU A 3 17.59 -34.57 15.82
C GLU A 3 18.69 -33.87 15.02
N VAL A 4 19.24 -34.53 14.04
CA VAL A 4 20.24 -33.97 13.13
C VAL A 4 19.62 -33.82 11.73
N ILE A 5 19.61 -32.60 11.21
CA ILE A 5 19.08 -32.28 9.89
C ILE A 5 20.27 -31.99 8.95
N ASP A 6 20.44 -32.79 7.90
CA ASP A 6 21.42 -32.53 6.85
C ASP A 6 20.85 -31.45 5.89
N LEU A 7 21.49 -30.31 5.88
CA LEU A 7 21.08 -29.18 5.01
C LEU A 7 21.60 -29.31 3.58
N ARG A 8 22.40 -30.34 3.26
CA ARG A 8 22.98 -30.59 1.92
C ARG A 8 23.67 -29.34 1.33
N GLY A 9 24.48 -28.68 2.15
CA GLY A 9 25.21 -27.46 1.77
C GLY A 9 24.37 -26.20 1.72
N ARG A 10 23.10 -26.21 2.15
CA ARG A 10 22.24 -25.01 2.24
C ARG A 10 22.51 -24.26 3.53
N LEU A 11 22.28 -22.96 3.48
CA LEU A 11 22.32 -22.09 4.66
C LEU A 11 20.94 -22.08 5.36
N LEU A 12 20.94 -22.21 6.68
CA LEU A 12 19.79 -21.97 7.52
C LEU A 12 19.96 -20.62 8.21
N ILE A 13 18.96 -19.75 8.04
CA ILE A 13 18.90 -18.45 8.73
C ILE A 13 17.58 -18.37 9.49
N PRO A 14 17.48 -17.50 10.51
CA PRO A 14 16.19 -17.16 11.11
C PRO A 14 15.21 -16.66 10.05
N GLY A 15 13.91 -16.93 10.26
CA GLY A 15 12.88 -16.36 9.40
C GLY A 15 12.90 -14.83 9.46
N PHE A 16 12.62 -14.21 8.32
CA PHE A 16 12.59 -12.75 8.21
C PHE A 16 11.47 -12.15 9.05
N ILE A 17 11.73 -10.92 9.52
CA ILE A 17 10.73 -10.02 10.10
C ILE A 17 10.56 -8.88 9.13
N ASP A 18 9.37 -8.73 8.55
CA ASP A 18 9.03 -7.54 7.79
C ASP A 18 8.33 -6.53 8.71
N ALA A 19 9.06 -5.47 9.04
CA ALA A 19 8.63 -4.53 10.07
C ALA A 19 7.64 -3.46 9.57
N HIS A 20 7.17 -3.52 8.33
CA HIS A 20 6.09 -2.67 7.80
C HIS A 20 5.35 -3.32 6.63
N THR A 21 4.13 -3.73 6.88
CA THR A 21 3.23 -4.35 5.89
C THR A 21 1.82 -3.78 5.96
N HIS A 22 1.04 -4.04 4.90
CA HIS A 22 -0.39 -3.78 4.80
C HIS A 22 -1.12 -5.08 4.46
N PHE A 23 -1.07 -6.06 5.35
CA PHE A 23 -1.61 -7.41 5.13
C PHE A 23 -3.08 -7.42 4.72
N GLY A 24 -3.92 -6.58 5.35
CA GLY A 24 -5.32 -6.45 4.98
C GLY A 24 -5.50 -5.96 3.54
N ASN A 25 -4.58 -5.12 3.02
CA ASN A 25 -4.57 -4.74 1.62
C ASN A 25 -4.21 -5.94 0.74
N ALA A 26 -3.18 -6.71 1.11
CA ALA A 26 -2.78 -7.90 0.37
C ALA A 26 -3.92 -8.92 0.29
N ALA A 27 -4.62 -9.17 1.40
CA ALA A 27 -5.80 -10.02 1.42
C ALA A 27 -6.92 -9.52 0.49
N ALA A 28 -7.12 -8.20 0.41
CA ALA A 28 -8.10 -7.62 -0.51
C ALA A 28 -7.64 -7.67 -1.99
N TRP A 29 -6.34 -7.71 -2.26
CA TRP A 29 -5.79 -7.72 -3.62
C TRP A 29 -5.99 -9.03 -4.36
N LEU A 30 -6.32 -10.11 -3.68
CA LEU A 30 -6.66 -11.37 -4.35
C LEU A 30 -7.79 -11.19 -5.40
N PHE A 31 -8.73 -10.29 -5.12
CA PHE A 31 -9.86 -9.97 -5.98
C PHE A 31 -9.56 -8.80 -6.93
N ARG A 32 -8.33 -8.34 -6.98
CA ARG A 32 -7.86 -7.26 -7.85
C ARG A 32 -6.78 -7.77 -8.79
N ILE A 33 -6.74 -7.18 -9.97
CA ILE A 33 -5.65 -7.40 -10.91
C ILE A 33 -4.96 -6.07 -11.18
N SER A 34 -3.63 -6.11 -11.33
CA SER A 34 -2.87 -4.99 -11.85
C SER A 34 -2.50 -5.28 -13.31
N LEU A 35 -2.80 -4.33 -14.18
CA LEU A 35 -2.40 -4.40 -15.58
C LEU A 35 -1.26 -3.42 -15.91
N TYR A 36 -0.52 -2.99 -14.89
CA TYR A 36 0.55 -2.00 -15.04
C TYR A 36 1.67 -2.44 -15.99
N GLU A 37 2.06 -3.72 -15.94
CA GLU A 37 3.15 -4.27 -16.76
C GLU A 37 2.66 -4.95 -18.03
N VAL A 38 1.36 -5.05 -18.21
CA VAL A 38 0.76 -5.70 -19.37
C VAL A 38 1.02 -4.86 -20.62
N GLN A 39 1.53 -5.52 -21.65
CA GLN A 39 1.97 -4.88 -22.88
C GLN A 39 1.10 -5.22 -24.10
N SER A 40 0.05 -6.03 -23.91
CA SER A 40 -0.86 -6.43 -24.98
C SER A 40 -2.25 -6.77 -24.43
N GLU A 41 -3.25 -6.65 -25.31
CA GLU A 41 -4.62 -7.10 -25.00
C GLU A 41 -4.67 -8.58 -24.62
N ARG A 42 -3.88 -9.41 -25.31
CA ARG A 42 -3.76 -10.85 -25.00
C ARG A 42 -3.30 -11.07 -23.55
N GLU A 43 -2.25 -10.38 -23.12
CA GLU A 43 -1.75 -10.49 -21.75
C GLU A 43 -2.77 -10.01 -20.72
N ALA A 44 -3.52 -8.92 -21.03
CA ALA A 44 -4.61 -8.46 -20.18
C ALA A 44 -5.70 -9.53 -20.03
N LEU A 45 -6.15 -10.10 -21.14
CA LEU A 45 -7.17 -11.14 -21.14
C LEU A 45 -6.71 -12.42 -20.42
N GLU A 46 -5.43 -12.80 -20.55
CA GLU A 46 -4.82 -13.89 -19.79
C GLU A 46 -4.82 -13.60 -18.27
N ALA A 47 -4.53 -12.36 -17.87
CA ALA A 47 -4.60 -11.93 -16.46
C ALA A 47 -6.03 -12.02 -15.92
N PHE A 48 -7.03 -11.58 -16.68
CA PHE A 48 -8.44 -11.71 -16.33
C PHE A 48 -8.88 -13.19 -16.22
N ALA A 49 -8.53 -14.02 -17.20
CA ALA A 49 -8.83 -15.43 -17.18
C ALA A 49 -8.17 -16.15 -15.99
N SER A 50 -6.93 -15.75 -15.64
CA SER A 50 -6.25 -16.25 -14.45
C SER A 50 -6.95 -15.84 -13.16
N ALA A 51 -7.41 -14.60 -13.05
CA ALA A 51 -8.19 -14.12 -11.92
C ALA A 51 -9.52 -14.87 -11.79
N ALA A 52 -10.25 -15.04 -12.91
CA ALA A 52 -11.52 -15.76 -12.94
C ALA A 52 -11.42 -17.21 -12.44
N ARG A 53 -10.29 -17.88 -12.64
CA ARG A 53 -10.07 -19.23 -12.09
C ARG A 53 -9.80 -19.28 -10.59
N ARG A 54 -9.39 -18.17 -9.99
CA ARG A 54 -9.03 -18.09 -8.56
C ARG A 54 -10.15 -17.51 -7.71
N ILE A 55 -10.98 -16.67 -8.30
CA ILE A 55 -12.04 -15.93 -7.63
C ILE A 55 -13.32 -16.79 -7.68
N PRO A 56 -14.06 -16.97 -6.57
CA PRO A 56 -15.33 -17.67 -6.58
C PRO A 56 -16.34 -17.04 -7.57
N GLU A 57 -17.08 -17.89 -8.30
CA GLU A 57 -18.06 -17.44 -9.29
C GLU A 57 -19.06 -16.42 -8.74
N GLY A 58 -19.44 -15.46 -9.56
CA GLY A 58 -20.37 -14.40 -9.21
C GLY A 58 -19.75 -13.20 -8.49
N LEU A 59 -18.51 -13.32 -8.01
CA LEU A 59 -17.80 -12.21 -7.39
C LEU A 59 -17.18 -11.29 -8.43
N TRP A 60 -17.03 -10.01 -8.07
CA TRP A 60 -16.44 -9.01 -8.94
C TRP A 60 -14.93 -9.21 -9.11
N ILE A 61 -14.46 -9.08 -10.34
CA ILE A 61 -13.05 -8.87 -10.65
C ILE A 61 -12.83 -7.37 -10.79
N SER A 62 -11.97 -6.79 -9.96
CA SER A 62 -11.62 -5.38 -10.01
C SER A 62 -10.11 -5.19 -10.10
N GLY A 63 -9.68 -3.99 -10.43
CA GLY A 63 -8.26 -3.67 -10.53
C GLY A 63 -8.03 -2.32 -11.19
N GLY A 64 -6.80 -2.12 -11.66
CA GLY A 64 -6.42 -0.85 -12.24
C GLY A 64 -5.19 -0.93 -13.14
N ASP A 65 -4.76 0.29 -13.53
CA ASP A 65 -3.51 0.56 -14.21
C ASP A 65 -3.46 0.15 -15.69
N LEU A 66 -4.61 -0.14 -16.30
CA LEU A 66 -4.66 -0.37 -17.74
C LEU A 66 -4.22 0.92 -18.49
N GLY A 67 -3.25 0.76 -19.37
CA GLY A 67 -2.70 1.85 -20.19
C GLY A 67 -1.47 2.53 -19.58
N ALA A 68 -0.95 2.04 -18.45
CA ALA A 68 0.29 2.56 -17.86
C ALA A 68 1.53 2.28 -18.72
N ALA A 69 1.54 1.19 -19.49
CA ALA A 69 2.60 0.88 -20.43
C ALA A 69 2.29 1.41 -21.83
N SER A 70 3.27 2.03 -22.48
CA SER A 70 3.12 2.62 -23.82
C SER A 70 2.88 1.58 -24.94
N ALA A 71 3.11 0.31 -24.68
CA ALA A 71 2.98 -0.77 -25.65
C ALA A 71 1.55 -1.03 -26.16
N TRP A 72 0.54 -0.50 -25.46
CA TRP A 72 -0.85 -0.55 -25.92
C TRP A 72 -1.17 0.40 -27.09
N ALA A 73 -0.24 1.28 -27.43
CA ALA A 73 -0.44 2.26 -28.48
C ALA A 73 -0.52 1.65 -29.90
N ALA A 74 -0.14 0.39 -30.08
CA ALA A 74 -0.17 -0.30 -31.35
C ALA A 74 -0.87 -1.66 -31.28
N ASP A 75 -1.43 -2.09 -32.42
CA ASP A 75 -1.92 -3.47 -32.60
C ASP A 75 -0.76 -4.45 -32.85
N ALA A 76 -1.10 -5.73 -33.04
CA ALA A 76 -0.10 -6.78 -33.31
C ALA A 76 0.74 -6.54 -34.58
N GLU A 77 0.22 -5.75 -35.51
CA GLU A 77 0.88 -5.35 -36.76
C GLU A 77 1.63 -4.02 -36.65
N GLY A 78 1.71 -3.43 -35.44
CA GLY A 78 2.41 -2.16 -35.20
C GLY A 78 1.66 -0.90 -35.64
N ARG A 79 0.38 -0.99 -35.98
CA ARG A 79 -0.45 0.15 -36.36
C ARG A 79 -0.99 0.87 -35.12
N PRO A 80 -0.99 2.22 -35.08
CA PRO A 80 -1.56 2.95 -33.97
C PRO A 80 -3.04 2.58 -33.73
N ARG A 81 -3.39 2.26 -32.49
CA ARG A 81 -4.78 2.00 -32.10
C ARG A 81 -5.49 3.32 -31.85
N PRO A 82 -6.75 3.48 -32.27
CA PRO A 82 -7.53 4.68 -31.96
C PRO A 82 -7.71 4.93 -30.47
N ASP A 83 -7.86 3.86 -29.69
CA ASP A 83 -7.84 3.88 -28.22
C ASP A 83 -6.90 2.76 -27.75
N PRO A 84 -5.66 3.09 -27.38
CA PRO A 84 -4.67 2.10 -26.96
C PRO A 84 -5.01 1.41 -25.63
N MET A 85 -6.00 1.91 -24.88
CA MET A 85 -6.44 1.36 -23.60
C MET A 85 -7.79 0.64 -23.69
N ARG A 86 -8.30 0.38 -24.89
CA ARG A 86 -9.56 -0.32 -25.10
C ARG A 86 -9.35 -1.82 -25.15
N LEU A 87 -10.14 -2.54 -24.35
CA LEU A 87 -10.31 -3.99 -24.47
C LEU A 87 -11.57 -4.30 -25.27
N ASP A 88 -11.54 -5.36 -26.08
CA ASP A 88 -12.76 -5.87 -26.68
C ASP A 88 -13.65 -6.47 -25.58
N ILE A 89 -14.86 -5.92 -25.43
CA ILE A 89 -15.80 -6.35 -24.39
C ILE A 89 -16.18 -7.83 -24.54
N ARG A 90 -16.29 -8.33 -25.78
CA ARG A 90 -16.63 -9.74 -26.04
C ARG A 90 -15.51 -10.69 -25.64
N ALA A 91 -14.26 -10.28 -25.88
CA ALA A 91 -13.09 -11.03 -25.45
C ALA A 91 -12.97 -11.02 -23.93
N LEU A 92 -13.28 -9.89 -23.27
CA LEU A 92 -13.32 -9.77 -21.81
C LEU A 92 -14.42 -10.65 -21.22
N ASP A 93 -15.63 -10.70 -21.81
CA ASP A 93 -16.73 -11.58 -21.40
C ASP A 93 -16.32 -13.04 -21.50
N ALA A 94 -15.65 -13.43 -22.57
CA ALA A 94 -15.16 -14.79 -22.77
C ALA A 94 -14.09 -15.18 -21.74
N ALA A 95 -13.23 -14.24 -21.31
CA ALA A 95 -12.21 -14.45 -20.29
C ALA A 95 -12.80 -14.51 -18.87
N THR A 96 -13.98 -13.92 -18.64
CA THR A 96 -14.61 -13.77 -17.32
C THR A 96 -16.10 -14.09 -17.30
N PRO A 97 -16.52 -15.28 -17.81
CA PRO A 97 -17.94 -15.57 -18.11
C PRO A 97 -18.85 -15.58 -16.89
N ALA A 98 -18.30 -15.85 -15.69
CA ALA A 98 -19.07 -15.92 -14.44
C ALA A 98 -18.81 -14.73 -13.49
N HIS A 99 -18.06 -13.73 -13.93
CA HIS A 99 -17.61 -12.62 -13.06
C HIS A 99 -17.95 -11.26 -13.66
N PRO A 100 -18.64 -10.37 -12.94
CA PRO A 100 -18.68 -8.96 -13.32
C PRO A 100 -17.28 -8.34 -13.16
N VAL A 101 -16.86 -7.56 -14.14
CA VAL A 101 -15.55 -6.90 -14.18
C VAL A 101 -15.73 -5.40 -14.14
N LEU A 102 -14.94 -4.73 -13.28
CA LEU A 102 -14.80 -3.28 -13.28
C LEU A 102 -13.33 -2.92 -13.05
N LEU A 103 -12.68 -2.40 -14.08
CA LEU A 103 -11.27 -2.06 -14.10
C LEU A 103 -11.08 -0.57 -14.31
N ARG A 104 -10.25 0.09 -13.48
CA ARG A 104 -9.87 1.48 -13.67
C ARG A 104 -8.76 1.62 -14.70
N ARG A 105 -8.89 2.58 -15.62
CA ARG A 105 -7.85 3.02 -16.57
C ARG A 105 -7.01 4.15 -15.94
N VAL A 106 -5.79 4.35 -16.46
CA VAL A 106 -4.90 5.43 -15.98
C VAL A 106 -5.43 6.84 -16.31
N ASP A 107 -6.28 6.99 -17.31
CA ASP A 107 -6.93 8.24 -17.69
C ASP A 107 -8.20 8.57 -16.88
N GLY A 108 -8.54 7.72 -15.90
CA GLY A 108 -9.71 7.89 -15.04
C GLY A 108 -11.01 7.28 -15.57
N ALA A 109 -11.05 6.77 -16.79
CA ALA A 109 -12.15 5.95 -17.27
C ALA A 109 -12.13 4.56 -16.62
N TYR A 110 -13.23 3.82 -16.78
CA TYR A 110 -13.32 2.42 -16.34
C TYR A 110 -13.71 1.53 -17.50
N ILE A 111 -13.30 0.26 -17.42
CA ILE A 111 -13.77 -0.80 -18.31
C ILE A 111 -14.64 -1.75 -17.49
N ALA A 112 -15.84 -2.01 -18.03
CA ALA A 112 -16.78 -2.96 -17.48
C ALA A 112 -17.10 -4.04 -18.54
N ASN A 113 -17.25 -5.29 -18.12
CA ASN A 113 -17.76 -6.34 -18.99
C ASN A 113 -19.30 -6.31 -19.06
N SER A 114 -19.89 -7.10 -19.98
CA SER A 114 -21.33 -7.12 -20.18
C SER A 114 -22.08 -7.52 -18.89
N LEU A 115 -21.53 -8.40 -18.08
CA LEU A 115 -22.15 -8.84 -16.81
C LEU A 115 -22.20 -7.69 -15.78
N ALA A 116 -21.15 -6.86 -15.70
CA ALA A 116 -21.14 -5.69 -14.83
C ALA A 116 -22.14 -4.62 -15.32
N LEU A 117 -22.20 -4.35 -16.63
CA LEU A 117 -23.15 -3.42 -17.21
C LEU A 117 -24.61 -3.88 -17.00
N ALA A 118 -24.88 -5.17 -17.14
CA ALA A 118 -26.20 -5.72 -16.88
C ALA A 118 -26.63 -5.55 -15.41
N ARG A 119 -25.70 -5.67 -14.44
CA ARG A 119 -25.99 -5.39 -13.02
C ARG A 119 -26.35 -3.92 -12.77
N ALA A 120 -25.77 -3.00 -13.52
CA ALA A 120 -26.13 -1.57 -13.50
C ALA A 120 -27.40 -1.27 -14.29
N ARG A 121 -28.07 -2.27 -14.88
CA ARG A 121 -29.23 -2.14 -15.77
C ARG A 121 -28.94 -1.22 -16.96
N THR A 122 -27.71 -1.21 -17.40
CA THR A 122 -27.30 -0.47 -18.60
C THR A 122 -27.76 -1.24 -19.83
N THR A 123 -28.79 -0.75 -20.50
CA THR A 123 -29.32 -1.38 -21.73
C THR A 123 -29.03 -0.52 -22.97
N PRO A 124 -28.95 -1.13 -24.17
CA PRO A 124 -28.88 -0.36 -25.42
C PRO A 124 -30.04 0.63 -25.53
N GLY A 125 -29.73 1.88 -25.88
CA GLY A 125 -30.76 2.92 -26.08
C GLY A 125 -31.17 3.69 -24.82
N GLU A 126 -30.74 3.29 -23.61
CA GLU A 126 -30.94 4.12 -22.43
C GLU A 126 -30.02 5.35 -22.41
N PRO A 127 -30.50 6.50 -21.92
CA PRO A 127 -29.67 7.69 -21.80
C PRO A 127 -28.60 7.49 -20.71
N ASP A 128 -27.45 8.11 -20.94
CA ASP A 128 -26.38 8.12 -19.96
C ASP A 128 -26.82 8.82 -18.66
N PRO A 129 -26.36 8.38 -17.49
CA PRO A 129 -26.67 9.04 -16.24
C PRO A 129 -26.09 10.47 -16.24
N ARG A 130 -26.79 11.42 -15.62
CA ARG A 130 -26.35 12.82 -15.55
C ARG A 130 -24.96 12.90 -14.88
N GLY A 131 -23.99 13.46 -15.62
CA GLY A 131 -22.58 13.52 -15.16
C GLY A 131 -21.77 12.25 -15.42
N GLY A 132 -22.32 11.27 -16.15
CA GLY A 132 -21.64 10.08 -16.62
C GLY A 132 -21.72 9.91 -18.13
N ARG A 133 -20.91 9.03 -18.68
CA ARG A 133 -20.93 8.64 -20.09
C ARG A 133 -20.62 7.16 -20.24
N ILE A 134 -21.38 6.49 -21.09
CA ILE A 134 -21.17 5.11 -21.51
C ILE A 134 -20.80 5.13 -22.98
N GLU A 135 -19.60 4.70 -23.32
CA GLU A 135 -19.19 4.64 -24.72
C GLU A 135 -19.95 3.54 -25.46
N ARG A 136 -20.45 3.89 -26.64
CA ARG A 136 -21.24 3.01 -27.50
C ARG A 136 -20.60 2.88 -28.87
N ASP A 137 -20.72 1.72 -29.44
CA ASP A 137 -20.36 1.51 -30.85
C ASP A 137 -21.29 2.37 -31.76
N PRO A 138 -20.76 3.23 -32.60
CA PRO A 138 -21.58 4.14 -33.42
C PRO A 138 -22.42 3.42 -34.46
N ALA A 139 -22.08 2.20 -34.86
CA ALA A 139 -22.82 1.43 -35.86
C ALA A 139 -23.96 0.62 -35.24
N THR A 140 -23.79 0.13 -34.01
CA THR A 140 -24.73 -0.79 -33.35
C THR A 140 -25.49 -0.16 -32.20
N GLY A 141 -24.96 0.91 -31.58
CA GLY A 141 -25.47 1.51 -30.34
C GLY A 141 -25.15 0.69 -29.08
N GLU A 142 -24.47 -0.44 -29.23
CA GLU A 142 -24.09 -1.31 -28.10
C GLU A 142 -22.99 -0.69 -27.24
N PRO A 143 -23.02 -0.87 -25.90
CA PRO A 143 -21.93 -0.43 -25.04
C PRO A 143 -20.60 -1.08 -25.41
N THR A 144 -19.53 -0.29 -25.46
CA THR A 144 -18.17 -0.79 -25.71
C THR A 144 -17.48 -1.34 -24.47
N GLY A 145 -18.08 -1.16 -23.29
CA GLY A 145 -17.49 -1.45 -22.00
C GLY A 145 -16.77 -0.27 -21.33
N VAL A 146 -16.51 0.81 -22.06
CA VAL A 146 -15.86 2.00 -21.49
C VAL A 146 -16.90 2.92 -20.84
N VAL A 147 -16.68 3.25 -19.56
CA VAL A 147 -17.60 4.09 -18.77
C VAL A 147 -16.84 5.20 -18.04
N HIS A 148 -17.49 6.36 -17.88
CA HIS A 148 -16.89 7.56 -17.30
C HIS A 148 -17.79 8.21 -16.24
N GLY A 149 -17.17 8.91 -15.28
CA GLY A 149 -17.86 9.75 -14.30
C GLY A 149 -18.94 8.99 -13.55
N ARG A 150 -20.13 9.56 -13.43
CA ARG A 150 -21.24 8.97 -12.66
C ARG A 150 -21.66 7.57 -13.11
N ALA A 151 -21.49 7.23 -14.38
CA ALA A 151 -21.75 5.87 -14.86
C ALA A 151 -20.77 4.83 -14.26
N ALA A 152 -19.51 5.20 -14.12
CA ALA A 152 -18.52 4.37 -13.45
C ALA A 152 -18.77 4.29 -11.94
N GLU A 153 -19.11 5.41 -11.29
CA GLU A 153 -19.44 5.45 -9.87
C GLU A 153 -20.63 4.53 -9.52
N GLN A 154 -21.67 4.50 -10.35
CA GLN A 154 -22.80 3.58 -10.17
C GLN A 154 -22.37 2.11 -10.19
N LEU A 155 -21.40 1.74 -11.03
CA LEU A 155 -20.84 0.39 -11.05
C LEU A 155 -20.01 0.10 -9.78
N VAL A 156 -19.24 1.09 -9.32
CA VAL A 156 -18.49 1.00 -8.06
C VAL A 156 -19.46 0.78 -6.89
N ASP A 157 -20.56 1.54 -6.83
CA ASP A 157 -21.58 1.43 -5.78
C ASP A 157 -22.28 0.06 -5.76
N LEU A 158 -22.26 -0.68 -6.87
CA LEU A 158 -22.82 -2.04 -6.99
C LEU A 158 -21.85 -3.14 -6.55
N MET A 159 -20.57 -2.84 -6.38
CA MET A 159 -19.62 -3.83 -5.87
C MET A 159 -19.92 -4.06 -4.39
N PRO A 160 -20.22 -5.31 -3.99
CA PRO A 160 -20.46 -5.60 -2.58
C PRO A 160 -19.20 -5.34 -1.77
N PRO A 161 -19.32 -4.89 -0.50
CA PRO A 161 -18.19 -4.84 0.41
C PRO A 161 -17.57 -6.23 0.55
N SER A 162 -16.24 -6.28 0.64
CA SER A 162 -15.54 -7.54 0.90
C SER A 162 -15.94 -8.06 2.29
N ASN A 163 -16.70 -9.12 2.35
CA ASN A 163 -17.07 -9.75 3.62
C ASN A 163 -15.90 -10.51 4.24
N LEU A 164 -16.01 -10.89 5.51
CA LEU A 164 -14.93 -11.54 6.26
C LEU A 164 -14.46 -12.85 5.59
N GLU A 165 -15.37 -13.66 5.00
CA GLU A 165 -14.97 -14.91 4.32
C GLU A 165 -14.13 -14.64 3.08
N LEU A 166 -14.45 -13.59 2.31
CA LEU A 166 -13.64 -13.18 1.17
C LEU A 166 -12.27 -12.67 1.62
N GLN A 167 -12.24 -11.88 2.69
CA GLN A 167 -10.98 -11.42 3.27
C GLN A 167 -10.12 -12.59 3.76
N ILE A 168 -10.71 -13.61 4.38
CA ILE A 168 -10.01 -14.82 4.79
C ILE A 168 -9.48 -15.61 3.59
N ALA A 169 -10.27 -15.74 2.52
CA ALA A 169 -9.79 -16.38 1.30
C ALA A 169 -8.55 -15.68 0.72
N GLY A 170 -8.56 -14.35 0.67
CA GLY A 170 -7.40 -13.56 0.27
C GLY A 170 -6.24 -13.65 1.24
N ALA A 171 -6.51 -13.66 2.55
CA ALA A 171 -5.50 -13.78 3.58
C ALA A 171 -4.74 -15.11 3.52
N ARG A 172 -5.40 -16.22 3.15
CA ARG A 172 -4.72 -17.50 2.94
C ARG A 172 -3.66 -17.43 1.84
N VAL A 173 -3.94 -16.72 0.76
CA VAL A 173 -2.95 -16.50 -0.31
C VAL A 173 -1.83 -15.57 0.19
N ALA A 174 -2.17 -14.51 0.88
CA ALA A 174 -1.20 -13.58 1.47
C ALA A 174 -0.26 -14.31 2.47
N LEU A 175 -0.78 -15.18 3.31
CA LEU A 175 0.00 -16.01 4.24
C LEU A 175 0.93 -16.98 3.50
N GLU A 176 0.48 -17.57 2.39
CA GLU A 176 1.32 -18.43 1.56
C GLU A 176 2.46 -17.65 0.88
N ASP A 177 2.22 -16.40 0.45
CA ASP A 177 3.26 -15.53 -0.09
C ASP A 177 4.30 -15.17 0.97
N LEU A 178 3.87 -14.83 2.20
CA LEU A 178 4.77 -14.63 3.34
C LEU A 178 5.63 -15.88 3.61
N ARG A 179 5.02 -17.05 3.62
CA ARG A 179 5.70 -18.33 3.81
C ARG A 179 6.76 -18.58 2.73
N ARG A 180 6.43 -18.33 1.45
CA ARG A 180 7.37 -18.49 0.32
C ARG A 180 8.54 -17.52 0.42
N ALA A 181 8.30 -16.32 0.91
CA ALA A 181 9.35 -15.32 1.15
C ALA A 181 10.18 -15.59 2.42
N GLY A 182 9.83 -16.62 3.21
CA GLY A 182 10.51 -16.95 4.47
C GLY A 182 10.25 -15.95 5.60
N ILE A 183 9.14 -15.21 5.52
CA ILE A 183 8.74 -14.24 6.55
C ILE A 183 7.92 -14.96 7.62
N THR A 184 8.35 -14.81 8.88
CA THR A 184 7.74 -15.46 10.03
C THR A 184 7.08 -14.48 11.00
N THR A 185 7.35 -13.19 10.82
CA THR A 185 6.78 -12.10 11.60
C THR A 185 6.53 -10.91 10.71
N ILE A 186 5.38 -10.29 10.86
CA ILE A 186 5.07 -9.01 10.22
C ILE A 186 4.72 -7.97 11.28
N HIS A 187 5.13 -6.71 11.04
CA HIS A 187 4.52 -5.58 11.71
C HIS A 187 3.52 -4.96 10.74
N ASP A 188 2.25 -5.02 11.09
CA ASP A 188 1.18 -4.72 10.14
C ASP A 188 0.37 -3.51 10.53
N VAL A 189 0.06 -2.68 9.54
CA VAL A 189 -0.89 -1.57 9.69
C VAL A 189 -2.30 -2.13 9.78
N ALA A 190 -2.66 -2.60 10.97
CA ALA A 190 -3.93 -3.22 11.28
C ALA A 190 -5.00 -2.16 11.56
N ARG A 191 -5.73 -1.77 10.53
CA ARG A 191 -6.74 -0.71 10.62
C ARG A 191 -7.97 -1.17 11.43
N LEU A 192 -8.44 -0.28 12.30
CA LEU A 192 -9.64 -0.50 13.12
C LEU A 192 -10.90 0.10 12.52
N GLU A 193 -10.76 1.13 11.67
CA GLU A 193 -11.88 1.80 11.03
C GLU A 193 -11.64 2.05 9.55
N GLU A 194 -12.71 1.93 8.78
CA GLU A 194 -12.70 2.15 7.35
C GLU A 194 -13.01 3.60 6.95
N ALA A 195 -13.80 4.33 7.75
CA ALA A 195 -14.25 5.68 7.41
C ALA A 195 -13.10 6.69 7.27
N SER A 196 -12.03 6.57 8.07
CA SER A 196 -10.83 7.41 7.95
C SER A 196 -9.97 7.04 6.75
N SER A 197 -9.96 5.77 6.35
CA SER A 197 -9.18 5.28 5.21
C SER A 197 -9.82 5.58 3.86
N ARG A 198 -11.15 5.74 3.78
CA ARG A 198 -11.84 6.15 2.55
C ARG A 198 -11.34 7.47 1.99
N ARG A 199 -11.04 8.45 2.85
CA ARG A 199 -10.51 9.75 2.44
C ARG A 199 -9.01 9.72 2.10
N LEU A 200 -8.27 8.85 2.76
CA LEU A 200 -6.81 8.78 2.63
C LEU A 200 -6.36 7.99 1.41
N PHE A 201 -7.07 6.92 1.05
CA PHE A 201 -6.57 5.97 0.05
C PHE A 201 -7.46 5.80 -1.18
N HIS A 202 -8.57 6.54 -1.33
CA HIS A 202 -9.54 6.40 -2.42
C HIS A 202 -9.87 4.91 -2.72
N THR A 203 -9.98 4.10 -1.67
CA THR A 203 -10.24 2.67 -1.84
C THR A 203 -11.72 2.47 -2.12
N HIS A 204 -12.02 1.98 -3.30
CA HIS A 204 -13.39 1.66 -3.71
C HIS A 204 -13.87 0.29 -3.18
N VAL A 205 -13.07 -0.39 -2.36
CA VAL A 205 -13.46 -1.68 -1.77
C VAL A 205 -13.78 -1.48 -0.30
N GLU A 206 -15.07 -1.42 0.00
CA GLU A 206 -15.55 -1.49 1.38
C GLU A 206 -15.27 -2.89 1.94
N ARG A 207 -14.76 -2.93 3.16
CA ARG A 207 -14.57 -4.17 3.91
C ARG A 207 -15.55 -4.21 5.07
N SER A 208 -16.16 -5.36 5.31
CA SER A 208 -17.09 -5.54 6.42
C SER A 208 -16.41 -5.86 7.75
N ALA A 209 -15.11 -6.16 7.73
CA ALA A 209 -14.33 -6.47 8.91
C ALA A 209 -13.02 -5.66 8.93
N THR A 210 -12.59 -5.29 10.12
CA THR A 210 -11.29 -4.65 10.35
C THR A 210 -10.14 -5.64 10.15
N ASP A 211 -8.93 -5.13 9.96
CA ASP A 211 -7.75 -6.00 9.84
C ASP A 211 -7.52 -6.79 11.15
N LEU A 212 -7.84 -6.22 12.31
CA LEU A 212 -7.74 -6.91 13.58
C LEU A 212 -8.75 -8.06 13.72
N GLU A 213 -9.98 -7.87 13.26
CA GLU A 213 -10.99 -8.95 13.21
C GLU A 213 -10.54 -10.06 12.27
N LEU A 214 -9.95 -9.73 11.13
CA LEU A 214 -9.38 -10.71 10.19
C LEU A 214 -8.28 -11.55 10.86
N PHE A 215 -7.31 -10.93 11.54
CA PHE A 215 -6.24 -11.65 12.24
C PHE A 215 -6.79 -12.54 13.37
N ARG A 216 -7.73 -12.05 14.17
CA ARG A 216 -8.36 -12.83 15.24
C ARG A 216 -9.11 -14.04 14.67
N GLU A 217 -9.82 -13.88 13.57
CA GLU A 217 -10.55 -14.98 12.96
C GLU A 217 -9.62 -16.02 12.34
N LEU A 218 -8.54 -15.59 11.65
CA LEU A 218 -7.49 -16.50 11.16
C LEU A 218 -6.85 -17.30 12.31
N GLN A 219 -6.56 -16.64 13.42
CA GLN A 219 -6.01 -17.30 14.62
C GLN A 219 -7.02 -18.30 15.22
N ARG A 220 -8.28 -17.92 15.36
CA ARG A 220 -9.34 -18.79 15.86
C ARG A 220 -9.51 -20.06 15.00
N ARG A 221 -9.31 -19.95 13.69
CA ARG A 221 -9.33 -21.08 12.74
C ARG A 221 -8.04 -21.90 12.75
N GLY A 222 -7.00 -21.45 13.42
CA GLY A 222 -5.67 -22.08 13.36
C GLY A 222 -4.95 -21.85 12.04
N GLU A 223 -5.33 -20.81 11.28
CA GLU A 223 -4.84 -20.51 9.95
C GLU A 223 -3.80 -19.37 9.95
N LEU A 224 -3.66 -18.61 11.04
CA LEU A 224 -2.62 -17.57 11.16
C LEU A 224 -1.26 -18.24 11.37
N THR A 225 -0.39 -18.16 10.35
CA THR A 225 0.90 -18.86 10.30
C THR A 225 2.11 -17.96 10.59
N VAL A 226 1.89 -16.66 10.82
CA VAL A 226 2.92 -15.68 11.13
C VAL A 226 2.60 -14.96 12.45
N ARG A 227 3.61 -14.43 13.11
CA ARG A 227 3.42 -13.49 14.23
C ARG A 227 3.07 -12.12 13.66
N VAL A 228 2.12 -11.46 14.29
CA VAL A 228 1.67 -10.12 13.90
C VAL A 228 1.94 -9.13 15.03
N TYR A 229 2.74 -8.11 14.78
CA TYR A 229 2.81 -6.93 15.64
C TYR A 229 1.90 -5.86 15.03
N ALA A 230 0.72 -5.70 15.62
CA ALA A 230 -0.33 -4.86 15.05
C ALA A 230 -0.09 -3.38 15.36
N PHE A 231 0.01 -2.55 14.32
CA PHE A 231 -0.02 -1.10 14.38
C PHE A 231 -1.47 -0.64 14.24
N LEU A 232 -2.12 -0.38 15.38
CA LEU A 232 -3.51 0.05 15.38
C LEU A 232 -3.62 1.54 15.04
N THR A 233 -4.83 2.02 14.75
CA THR A 233 -5.07 3.41 14.32
C THR A 233 -4.83 4.40 15.46
N LEU A 234 -3.89 5.33 15.33
CA LEU A 234 -3.51 6.29 16.38
C LEU A 234 -4.69 7.17 16.84
N PRO A 235 -5.50 7.80 15.98
CA PRO A 235 -6.66 8.58 16.43
C PRO A 235 -7.68 7.81 17.29
N LEU A 236 -7.63 6.48 17.26
CA LEU A 236 -8.53 5.59 18.04
C LEU A 236 -7.88 5.02 19.31
N TRP A 237 -6.82 5.64 19.81
CA TRP A 237 -6.07 5.12 20.95
C TRP A 237 -6.93 4.96 22.22
N ARG A 238 -7.93 5.82 22.41
CA ARG A 238 -8.86 5.73 23.55
C ARG A 238 -9.79 4.53 23.42
N GLU A 239 -10.32 4.29 22.23
CA GLU A 239 -11.16 3.14 21.88
C GLU A 239 -10.38 1.84 22.01
N VAL A 240 -9.10 1.84 21.60
CA VAL A 240 -8.18 0.71 21.78
C VAL A 240 -8.03 0.36 23.27
N LEU A 241 -7.80 1.36 24.12
CA LEU A 241 -7.74 1.16 25.58
C LEU A 241 -9.08 0.72 26.15
N ALA A 242 -10.20 1.30 25.71
CA ALA A 242 -11.55 0.94 26.17
C ALA A 242 -11.92 -0.50 25.79
N ALA A 243 -11.42 -0.99 24.64
CA ALA A 243 -11.56 -2.39 24.21
C ALA A 243 -10.68 -3.38 25.01
N GLY A 244 -9.94 -2.90 26.03
CA GLY A 244 -9.10 -3.74 26.87
C GLY A 244 -7.71 -4.04 26.29
N ILE A 245 -7.38 -3.55 25.10
CA ILE A 245 -6.04 -3.72 24.51
C ILE A 245 -5.04 -2.85 25.26
N ARG A 246 -3.94 -3.45 25.68
CA ARG A 246 -2.88 -2.77 26.44
C ARG A 246 -1.57 -2.75 25.66
N PRO A 247 -0.72 -1.72 25.86
CA PRO A 247 0.61 -1.69 25.27
C PRO A 247 1.39 -2.96 25.60
N ARG A 248 2.02 -3.55 24.59
CA ARG A 248 2.85 -4.77 24.71
C ARG A 248 2.11 -6.01 25.21
N SER A 249 0.77 -6.03 25.12
CA SER A 249 -0.02 -7.23 25.38
C SER A 249 -0.02 -8.15 24.16
N ASP A 250 -0.27 -9.43 24.43
CA ASP A 250 -0.32 -10.48 23.41
C ASP A 250 -1.70 -11.17 23.43
N GLU A 251 -2.19 -11.48 22.24
CA GLU A 251 -3.31 -12.38 21.99
C GLU A 251 -2.84 -13.52 21.09
N GLY A 252 -2.18 -14.52 21.66
CA GLY A 252 -1.59 -15.62 20.87
C GLY A 252 -0.46 -15.16 19.96
N LEU A 253 -0.68 -15.18 18.64
CA LEU A 253 0.30 -14.71 17.65
C LEU A 253 0.21 -13.20 17.38
N ILE A 254 -0.78 -12.51 17.94
CA ILE A 254 -1.01 -11.08 17.74
C ILE A 254 -0.45 -10.32 18.95
N ARG A 255 0.47 -9.39 18.71
CA ARG A 255 1.03 -8.48 19.72
C ARG A 255 0.61 -7.07 19.45
N PHE A 256 0.30 -6.30 20.49
CA PHE A 256 -0.07 -4.89 20.44
C PHE A 256 1.00 -4.00 21.07
N GLY A 257 0.97 -2.72 20.75
CA GLY A 257 1.85 -1.75 21.42
C GLY A 257 2.20 -0.53 20.58
N ALA A 258 1.89 -0.56 19.31
CA ALA A 258 2.16 0.54 18.40
C ALA A 258 0.87 1.09 17.78
N LEU A 259 0.89 2.40 17.51
CA LEU A 259 -0.24 3.12 16.92
C LEU A 259 0.22 3.88 15.68
N LYS A 260 -0.44 3.59 14.55
CA LYS A 260 -0.10 4.14 13.24
C LYS A 260 -0.90 5.39 12.90
N ALA A 261 -0.19 6.38 12.36
CA ALA A 261 -0.79 7.50 11.66
C ALA A 261 0.05 7.96 10.47
N PHE A 262 -0.47 8.94 9.72
CA PHE A 262 0.15 9.50 8.53
C PHE A 262 0.15 11.02 8.66
N ILE A 263 1.28 11.68 8.43
CA ILE A 263 1.34 13.13 8.40
C ILE A 263 1.07 13.66 7.00
N ASP A 264 1.71 13.08 6.01
CA ASP A 264 1.80 13.67 4.68
C ASP A 264 1.86 12.64 3.54
N GLY A 265 1.68 13.23 2.33
CA GLY A 265 2.13 12.62 1.11
C GLY A 265 3.11 13.55 0.40
N PHE A 266 4.25 13.92 0.98
CA PHE A 266 5.27 14.87 0.51
C PHE A 266 5.10 16.31 1.03
N LEU A 267 4.85 16.51 2.29
CA LEU A 267 4.79 17.86 2.88
C LEU A 267 6.20 18.46 3.00
N MET A 268 6.53 19.38 2.10
CA MET A 268 7.83 20.02 1.99
C MET A 268 7.78 21.48 2.46
N ASP A 269 8.90 22.01 3.00
CA ASP A 269 9.06 23.43 3.33
C ASP A 269 9.22 24.29 2.06
N GLU A 270 9.99 23.77 1.11
CA GLU A 270 10.16 24.41 -0.19
C GLU A 270 9.38 23.62 -1.25
N PRO A 271 8.72 24.30 -2.18
CA PRO A 271 8.06 23.62 -3.29
C PRO A 271 9.09 22.82 -4.10
N TYR A 272 8.64 21.73 -4.71
CA TYR A 272 9.44 21.05 -5.72
C TYR A 272 9.86 22.05 -6.78
N ALA A 273 11.15 22.10 -7.11
CA ALA A 273 11.63 22.99 -8.14
C ALA A 273 10.99 22.64 -9.49
N ASP A 274 10.25 23.59 -10.05
CA ASP A 274 9.86 23.72 -11.45
C ASP A 274 9.28 22.51 -12.20
N ASP A 275 8.72 21.50 -11.54
CA ASP A 275 8.00 20.43 -12.23
C ASP A 275 6.48 20.72 -12.22
N PRO A 276 5.87 21.15 -13.37
CA PRO A 276 4.45 21.44 -13.44
C PRO A 276 3.56 20.21 -13.15
N ASP A 277 4.06 19.00 -13.34
CA ASP A 277 3.33 17.76 -13.04
C ASP A 277 3.24 17.47 -11.56
N TYR A 278 4.09 18.09 -10.73
CA TYR A 278 4.11 17.96 -9.27
C TYR A 278 3.51 19.17 -8.54
N SER A 279 3.09 20.19 -9.27
CA SER A 279 2.54 21.42 -8.72
C SER A 279 1.17 21.20 -8.06
N GLY A 280 1.09 20.47 -6.97
CA GLY A 280 -0.03 20.56 -6.06
C GLY A 280 -0.83 19.31 -5.72
N SER A 281 -0.69 18.19 -6.43
CA SER A 281 -1.53 17.02 -6.15
C SER A 281 -1.00 16.09 -5.05
N PHE A 282 0.26 16.22 -4.66
CA PHE A 282 0.90 15.35 -3.65
C PHE A 282 1.42 16.05 -2.40
N THR A 283 1.46 17.39 -2.39
CA THR A 283 1.88 18.17 -1.23
C THR A 283 0.72 18.36 -0.24
N PHE A 284 0.13 17.29 0.24
CA PHE A 284 -1.00 17.41 1.14
C PHE A 284 -0.68 16.80 2.51
N ARG A 285 -1.30 17.39 3.48
CA ARG A 285 -1.30 17.00 4.88
C ARG A 285 -2.55 16.19 5.16
N PHE A 286 -2.40 15.03 5.78
CA PHE A 286 -3.53 14.15 6.09
C PHE A 286 -4.27 14.51 7.37
N VAL A 287 -3.64 15.29 8.26
CA VAL A 287 -4.16 15.49 9.62
C VAL A 287 -4.05 16.93 10.08
N ASP A 288 -4.86 17.29 11.06
CA ASP A 288 -4.71 18.51 11.82
C ASP A 288 -3.52 18.39 12.79
N GLU A 289 -2.62 19.39 12.78
CA GLU A 289 -1.37 19.36 13.55
C GLU A 289 -1.59 19.29 15.05
N ARG A 290 -2.62 20.01 15.56
CA ARG A 290 -2.90 20.06 17.00
C ARG A 290 -3.45 18.74 17.50
N THR A 291 -4.35 18.16 16.75
CA THR A 291 -4.94 16.85 17.05
C THR A 291 -3.86 15.77 17.03
N MET A 292 -3.01 15.76 16.00
CA MET A 292 -1.93 14.77 15.89
C MET A 292 -0.92 14.89 17.03
N ALA A 293 -0.51 16.12 17.38
CA ALA A 293 0.41 16.35 18.50
C ALA A 293 -0.16 15.86 19.83
N ALA A 294 -1.46 16.12 20.06
CA ALA A 294 -2.16 15.66 21.27
C ALA A 294 -2.27 14.13 21.30
N ASP A 295 -2.70 13.50 20.19
CA ASP A 295 -2.84 12.04 20.12
C ASP A 295 -1.49 11.32 20.33
N ILE A 296 -0.38 11.86 19.79
CA ILE A 296 0.96 11.33 20.02
C ILE A 296 1.34 11.41 21.51
N ALA A 297 1.11 12.58 22.15
CA ALA A 297 1.46 12.77 23.55
C ALA A 297 0.61 11.88 24.49
N ASP A 298 -0.69 11.81 24.23
CA ASP A 298 -1.63 11.02 25.02
C ASP A 298 -1.39 9.51 24.84
N ALA A 299 -1.13 9.05 23.61
CA ALA A 299 -0.78 7.66 23.32
C ALA A 299 0.52 7.24 24.04
N ASP A 300 1.53 8.11 24.03
CA ASP A 300 2.78 7.89 24.76
C ASP A 300 2.55 7.83 26.28
N ALA A 301 1.72 8.73 26.83
CA ALA A 301 1.32 8.68 28.24
C ALA A 301 0.57 7.38 28.58
N GLY A 302 -0.21 6.85 27.64
CA GLY A 302 -0.88 5.55 27.73
C GLY A 302 0.05 4.34 27.53
N GLY A 303 1.33 4.57 27.25
CA GLY A 303 2.35 3.52 27.07
C GLY A 303 2.47 2.96 25.66
N PHE A 304 1.71 3.46 24.69
CA PHE A 304 1.82 3.07 23.28
C PHE A 304 2.99 3.78 22.58
N ASP A 305 3.49 3.15 21.53
CA ASP A 305 4.55 3.70 20.71
C ASP A 305 3.99 4.23 19.38
N PRO A 306 3.99 5.56 19.13
CA PRO A 306 3.60 6.11 17.84
C PRO A 306 4.52 5.64 16.69
N VAL A 307 3.91 5.29 15.56
CA VAL A 307 4.55 4.78 14.35
C VAL A 307 4.01 5.60 13.18
N ILE A 308 4.78 6.59 12.71
CA ILE A 308 4.23 7.64 11.87
C ILE A 308 4.86 7.64 10.47
N HIS A 309 3.98 7.56 9.45
CA HIS A 309 4.35 7.76 8.05
C HIS A 309 4.79 9.21 7.83
N THR A 310 6.01 9.38 7.30
CA THR A 310 6.65 10.68 7.17
C THR A 310 7.59 10.69 5.98
N ILE A 311 7.32 11.54 4.98
CA ILE A 311 8.07 11.59 3.72
C ILE A 311 8.80 12.92 3.54
N GLY A 312 8.10 14.06 3.63
CA GLY A 312 8.66 15.39 3.38
C GLY A 312 9.50 15.94 4.53
N ASP A 313 10.38 16.88 4.24
CA ASP A 313 11.25 17.54 5.23
C ASP A 313 10.44 18.29 6.30
N LYS A 314 9.39 19.02 5.90
CA LYS A 314 8.47 19.69 6.82
C LYS A 314 7.73 18.69 7.71
N ALA A 315 7.31 17.56 7.16
CA ALA A 315 6.67 16.51 7.94
C ALA A 315 7.61 15.93 8.99
N HIS A 316 8.90 15.72 8.64
CA HIS A 316 9.91 15.27 9.61
C HIS A 316 10.10 16.27 10.74
N ARG A 317 10.22 17.57 10.41
CA ARG A 317 10.37 18.61 11.44
C ARG A 317 9.19 18.61 12.40
N LEU A 318 7.95 18.61 11.90
CA LEU A 318 6.74 18.57 12.72
C LEU A 318 6.70 17.32 13.61
N LEU A 319 6.95 16.14 13.04
CA LEU A 319 6.97 14.89 13.80
C LEU A 319 7.98 14.94 14.94
N LEU A 320 9.19 15.38 14.65
CA LEU A 320 10.25 15.44 15.66
C LEU A 320 9.94 16.45 16.77
N ASP A 321 9.31 17.59 16.44
CA ASP A 321 8.83 18.56 17.44
C ASP A 321 7.79 17.91 18.37
N TRP A 322 6.85 17.12 17.83
CA TRP A 322 5.84 16.43 18.61
C TRP A 322 6.41 15.28 19.44
N TYR A 323 7.35 14.51 18.89
CA TYR A 323 8.03 13.44 19.63
C TYR A 323 8.87 14.01 20.80
N GLU A 324 9.64 15.06 20.56
CA GLU A 324 10.39 15.73 21.62
C GLU A 324 9.46 16.32 22.70
N ALA A 325 8.33 16.88 22.30
CA ALA A 325 7.35 17.42 23.24
C ALA A 325 6.72 16.29 24.10
N ALA A 326 6.31 15.19 23.49
CA ALA A 326 5.77 14.02 24.21
C ALA A 326 6.80 13.43 25.18
N ILE A 327 8.05 13.27 24.74
CA ILE A 327 9.15 12.75 25.58
C ILE A 327 9.41 13.64 26.78
N ARG A 328 9.34 14.97 26.62
CA ARG A 328 9.53 15.93 27.73
C ARG A 328 8.34 15.95 28.69
N ALA A 329 7.12 15.77 28.20
CA ALA A 329 5.90 15.88 29.00
C ALA A 329 5.63 14.61 29.81
N ASN A 330 6.00 13.45 29.30
CA ASN A 330 5.61 12.14 29.86
C ASN A 330 6.75 11.46 30.63
N ALA A 331 6.39 10.54 31.54
CA ALA A 331 7.36 9.80 32.34
C ALA A 331 8.36 9.03 31.45
N PRO A 332 9.64 8.91 31.89
CA PRO A 332 10.65 8.11 31.19
C PRO A 332 10.21 6.64 31.04
N ARG A 333 10.34 6.08 29.84
CA ARG A 333 10.11 4.67 29.55
C ARG A 333 10.97 4.21 28.36
N ASP A 334 11.04 2.92 28.12
CA ASP A 334 11.57 2.37 26.86
C ASP A 334 10.60 2.69 25.72
N ARG A 335 10.90 3.75 24.96
CA ARG A 335 10.11 4.20 23.80
C ARG A 335 10.66 3.57 22.54
N ARG A 336 9.74 3.10 21.70
CA ARG A 336 10.05 2.54 20.39
C ARG A 336 9.34 3.35 19.31
N PHE A 337 9.47 4.67 19.39
CA PHE A 337 8.92 5.58 18.42
C PHE A 337 9.55 5.35 17.05
N ARG A 338 8.72 5.38 16.01
CA ARG A 338 9.16 5.05 14.65
C ARG A 338 8.85 6.17 13.68
N VAL A 339 9.75 6.32 12.71
CA VAL A 339 9.59 7.15 11.52
C VAL A 339 9.54 6.21 10.33
N ILE A 340 8.40 6.16 9.63
CA ILE A 340 8.26 5.30 8.47
C ILE A 340 8.65 6.05 7.22
N HIS A 341 9.37 5.37 6.33
CA HIS A 341 9.92 5.83 5.05
C HIS A 341 11.12 6.75 5.18
N ALA A 342 11.02 7.87 5.88
CA ALA A 342 12.08 8.86 6.03
C ALA A 342 12.79 9.19 4.69
N TRP A 343 11.98 9.55 3.65
CA TRP A 343 12.56 9.75 2.32
C TRP A 343 13.40 11.02 2.22
N TYR A 344 12.89 12.14 2.76
CA TYR A 344 13.48 13.47 2.54
C TYR A 344 13.74 14.24 3.85
N PRO A 345 14.38 13.62 4.87
CA PRO A 345 14.82 14.38 6.03
C PRO A 345 15.94 15.33 5.65
N SER A 346 15.98 16.52 6.21
CA SER A 346 17.17 17.38 6.12
C SER A 346 18.30 16.85 7.02
N ALA A 347 19.52 17.35 6.85
CA ALA A 347 20.66 16.99 7.72
C ALA A 347 20.34 17.21 9.20
N ARG A 348 19.61 18.29 9.53
CA ARG A 348 19.19 18.58 10.90
C ARG A 348 18.21 17.56 11.46
N GLU A 349 17.24 17.12 10.65
CA GLU A 349 16.29 16.08 11.06
C GLU A 349 16.98 14.72 11.22
N ILE A 350 17.96 14.38 10.38
CA ILE A 350 18.79 13.17 10.54
C ILE A 350 19.49 13.16 11.89
N GLU A 351 20.15 14.27 12.29
CA GLU A 351 20.78 14.40 13.60
C GLU A 351 19.77 14.26 14.76
N ARG A 352 18.57 14.84 14.61
CA ARG A 352 17.51 14.74 15.64
C ARG A 352 17.01 13.30 15.78
N ILE A 353 16.75 12.61 14.67
CA ILE A 353 16.32 11.20 14.63
C ILE A 353 17.33 10.34 15.38
N GLY A 354 18.63 10.50 15.08
CA GLY A 354 19.71 9.78 15.73
C GLY A 354 19.81 10.07 17.23
N ARG A 355 19.82 11.37 17.62
CA ARG A 355 19.87 11.79 19.02
C ARG A 355 18.71 11.24 19.86
N LEU A 356 17.54 11.13 19.29
CA LEU A 356 16.35 10.55 19.94
C LEU A 356 16.36 9.01 19.93
N GLY A 357 17.29 8.37 19.22
CA GLY A 357 17.39 6.92 19.10
C GLY A 357 16.17 6.29 18.46
N LEU A 358 15.53 7.01 17.50
CA LEU A 358 14.29 6.54 16.85
C LEU A 358 14.55 5.31 15.97
N ILE A 359 13.51 4.54 15.76
CA ILE A 359 13.50 3.46 14.78
C ILE A 359 13.04 4.06 13.44
N VAL A 360 13.72 3.72 12.36
CA VAL A 360 13.39 4.19 11.01
C VAL A 360 13.15 3.01 10.09
N ASP A 361 11.96 2.92 9.52
CA ASP A 361 11.59 1.91 8.54
C ASP A 361 12.00 2.39 7.15
N VAL A 362 13.05 1.78 6.58
CA VAL A 362 13.55 2.15 5.24
C VAL A 362 13.02 1.19 4.18
N THR A 363 12.64 1.73 3.03
CA THR A 363 11.95 1.01 1.95
C THR A 363 12.78 1.01 0.65
N PRO A 364 13.75 0.08 0.46
CA PRO A 364 14.65 0.10 -0.69
C PRO A 364 13.95 0.01 -2.05
N GLN A 365 12.86 -0.76 -2.14
CA GLN A 365 12.06 -0.85 -3.36
C GLN A 365 11.43 0.50 -3.75
N GLN A 366 11.03 1.30 -2.77
CA GLN A 366 10.47 2.62 -3.04
C GLN A 366 11.53 3.61 -3.55
N LEU A 367 12.78 3.51 -3.09
CA LEU A 367 13.88 4.26 -3.69
C LEU A 367 13.99 3.92 -5.18
N MET A 368 14.02 2.64 -5.55
CA MET A 368 14.17 2.22 -6.94
C MET A 368 13.07 2.75 -7.85
N ARG A 369 11.84 2.82 -7.34
CA ARG A 369 10.70 3.38 -8.07
C ARG A 369 10.80 4.88 -8.31
N ASN A 370 11.46 5.61 -7.42
CA ASN A 370 11.55 7.06 -7.45
C ASN A 370 12.84 7.58 -8.10
N LEU A 371 13.82 6.73 -8.38
CA LEU A 371 15.14 7.13 -8.90
C LEU A 371 15.09 8.06 -10.10
N ALA A 372 14.22 7.79 -11.06
CA ALA A 372 14.12 8.58 -12.29
C ALA A 372 13.62 10.02 -12.06
N THR A 373 13.04 10.30 -10.90
CA THR A 373 12.36 11.55 -10.60
C THR A 373 12.94 12.34 -9.44
N ILE A 374 13.68 11.69 -8.53
CA ILE A 374 14.17 12.33 -7.30
C ILE A 374 15.04 13.58 -7.59
N ASP A 375 16.06 13.44 -8.43
CA ASP A 375 16.99 14.56 -8.72
C ASP A 375 16.26 15.73 -9.39
N ARG A 376 15.29 15.42 -10.25
CA ARG A 376 14.47 16.45 -10.92
C ARG A 376 13.57 17.17 -9.94
N HIS A 377 12.95 16.44 -9.00
CA HIS A 377 11.98 16.99 -8.05
C HIS A 377 12.65 17.78 -6.93
N LEU A 378 13.76 17.26 -6.37
CA LEU A 378 14.42 17.85 -5.22
C LEU A 378 15.56 18.81 -5.61
N GLY A 379 16.12 18.67 -6.81
CA GLY A 379 17.36 19.27 -7.18
C GLY A 379 18.58 18.63 -6.49
N PRO A 380 19.81 18.81 -7.03
CA PRO A 380 20.99 18.04 -6.63
C PRO A 380 21.43 18.27 -5.17
N ALA A 381 21.11 19.42 -4.59
CA ALA A 381 21.49 19.72 -3.22
C ALA A 381 20.66 18.92 -2.20
N ARG A 382 19.34 18.88 -2.36
CA ARG A 382 18.42 18.16 -1.47
C ARG A 382 18.42 16.65 -1.72
N ALA A 383 18.68 16.23 -2.95
CA ALA A 383 18.79 14.82 -3.30
C ALA A 383 19.88 14.08 -2.49
N LYS A 384 20.92 14.78 -2.02
CA LYS A 384 21.99 14.19 -1.19
C LYS A 384 21.52 13.63 0.14
N THR A 385 20.48 14.19 0.73
CA THR A 385 19.88 13.70 1.98
C THR A 385 18.63 12.85 1.76
N ALA A 386 18.27 12.60 0.50
CA ALA A 386 17.15 11.74 0.19
C ALA A 386 17.51 10.26 0.41
N PHE A 387 16.64 9.52 1.10
CA PHE A 387 16.88 8.11 1.45
C PHE A 387 18.26 7.90 2.11
N ALA A 388 18.60 8.75 3.08
CA ALA A 388 19.94 8.87 3.67
C ALA A 388 20.21 7.79 4.73
N TRP A 389 20.11 6.52 4.35
CA TRP A 389 20.13 5.38 5.28
C TRP A 389 21.43 5.28 6.09
N ARG A 390 22.59 5.46 5.44
CA ARG A 390 23.89 5.43 6.13
C ARG A 390 24.00 6.60 7.10
N SER A 391 23.62 7.80 6.67
CA SER A 391 23.65 8.97 7.54
C SER A 391 22.73 8.85 8.75
N LEU A 392 21.55 8.25 8.59
CA LEU A 392 20.63 7.94 9.70
C LEU A 392 21.27 6.96 10.69
N LEU A 393 21.90 5.89 10.20
CA LEU A 393 22.58 4.91 11.03
C LEU A 393 23.77 5.54 11.78
N ASP A 394 24.61 6.31 11.08
CA ASP A 394 25.77 7.00 11.66
C ASP A 394 25.35 8.06 12.70
N ALA A 395 24.19 8.67 12.55
CA ALA A 395 23.62 9.58 13.54
C ALA A 395 23.09 8.86 14.79
N GLY A 396 22.95 7.54 14.78
CA GLY A 396 22.47 6.75 15.91
C GLY A 396 21.02 6.26 15.81
N ALA A 397 20.37 6.39 14.67
CA ALA A 397 19.06 5.78 14.42
C ALA A 397 19.19 4.25 14.36
N ARG A 398 18.09 3.56 14.66
CA ARG A 398 17.96 2.11 14.44
C ARG A 398 17.18 1.91 13.15
N LEU A 399 17.73 1.14 12.19
CA LEU A 399 17.09 0.95 10.90
C LEU A 399 16.46 -0.44 10.82
N ASP A 400 15.23 -0.48 10.31
CA ASP A 400 14.57 -1.68 9.84
C ASP A 400 14.43 -1.60 8.31
N ILE A 401 14.87 -2.65 7.59
CA ILE A 401 14.65 -2.78 6.14
C ILE A 401 13.29 -3.45 5.95
N VAL A 402 12.36 -2.75 5.32
CA VAL A 402 10.97 -3.16 5.21
C VAL A 402 10.49 -3.18 3.76
N SER A 403 9.42 -3.93 3.49
CA SER A 403 8.85 -4.00 2.15
C SER A 403 7.78 -2.94 1.88
N ASP A 404 7.00 -2.58 2.88
CA ASP A 404 5.73 -1.86 2.72
C ASP A 404 4.72 -2.62 1.83
N TRP A 405 4.82 -3.96 1.84
CA TRP A 405 4.00 -4.85 1.00
C TRP A 405 2.53 -4.83 1.40
N PRO A 406 1.63 -4.89 0.44
CA PRO A 406 1.80 -4.73 -1.01
C PRO A 406 1.81 -3.26 -1.44
N GLY A 407 1.93 -2.33 -0.52
CA GLY A 407 1.78 -0.91 -0.72
C GLY A 407 0.36 -0.41 -0.48
N SER A 408 0.11 0.84 -0.78
CA SER A 408 -1.22 1.42 -0.75
C SER A 408 -2.02 1.04 -1.99
N PHE A 409 -3.36 1.08 -1.89
CA PHE A 409 -4.24 0.85 -3.05
C PHE A 409 -4.06 1.84 -4.21
N ASN A 410 -3.36 2.94 -3.97
CA ASN A 410 -3.05 3.95 -4.98
C ASN A 410 -1.73 3.67 -5.71
N GLU A 411 -0.94 2.71 -5.24
CA GLU A 411 0.28 2.34 -5.94
C GLU A 411 -0.04 1.58 -7.22
N ARG A 412 0.54 2.05 -8.32
CA ARG A 412 0.35 1.47 -9.66
C ARG A 412 0.92 0.06 -9.75
N ARG A 413 1.87 -0.28 -8.88
CA ARG A 413 2.53 -1.57 -8.82
C ARG A 413 2.64 -2.03 -7.37
N PRO A 414 2.22 -3.27 -7.03
CA PRO A 414 2.44 -3.82 -5.71
C PRO A 414 3.92 -3.80 -5.35
N THR A 415 4.24 -3.44 -4.11
CA THR A 415 5.59 -3.61 -3.61
C THR A 415 5.84 -5.11 -3.44
N PRO A 416 6.92 -5.67 -4.01
CA PRO A 416 7.16 -7.10 -3.90
C PRO A 416 7.57 -7.51 -2.49
N LEU A 417 7.18 -8.72 -2.13
CA LEU A 417 7.58 -9.37 -0.90
C LEU A 417 8.91 -10.11 -1.13
N ALA A 418 10.01 -9.37 -1.09
CA ALA A 418 11.33 -9.87 -1.47
C ALA A 418 12.44 -9.43 -0.48
N PRO A 419 12.53 -10.03 0.73
CA PRO A 419 13.45 -9.60 1.78
C PRO A 419 14.92 -9.56 1.34
N LEU A 420 15.39 -10.59 0.65
CA LEU A 420 16.78 -10.64 0.16
C LEU A 420 17.06 -9.57 -0.90
N GLU A 421 16.10 -9.27 -1.76
CA GLU A 421 16.24 -8.19 -2.74
C GLU A 421 16.30 -6.83 -2.05
N ASN A 422 15.45 -6.58 -1.04
CA ASN A 422 15.49 -5.36 -0.24
C ASN A 422 16.86 -5.17 0.44
N ILE A 423 17.41 -6.23 1.01
CA ILE A 423 18.77 -6.20 1.60
C ILE A 423 19.80 -5.92 0.51
N ALA A 424 19.74 -6.61 -0.63
CA ALA A 424 20.67 -6.40 -1.74
C ALA A 424 20.60 -4.95 -2.26
N LEU A 425 19.41 -4.37 -2.42
CA LEU A 425 19.23 -2.98 -2.83
C LEU A 425 19.83 -2.00 -1.84
N ALA A 426 19.70 -2.24 -0.54
CA ALA A 426 20.28 -1.39 0.49
C ALA A 426 21.82 -1.43 0.47
N VAL A 427 22.41 -2.60 0.24
CA VAL A 427 23.87 -2.84 0.24
C VAL A 427 24.51 -2.46 -1.09
N MET A 428 23.85 -2.76 -2.24
CA MET A 428 24.43 -2.59 -3.58
C MET A 428 23.99 -1.30 -4.27
N ARG A 429 23.25 -0.45 -3.62
CA ARG A 429 22.71 0.81 -4.12
C ARG A 429 23.73 1.59 -4.96
N GLY A 430 23.38 1.91 -6.22
CA GLY A 430 24.25 2.65 -7.15
C GLY A 430 24.09 4.18 -7.02
N TRP A 431 22.87 4.65 -6.78
CA TRP A 431 22.58 6.07 -6.58
C TRP A 431 22.98 6.51 -5.17
N HIS A 432 23.78 7.54 -5.05
CA HIS A 432 24.40 7.98 -3.78
C HIS A 432 25.02 6.81 -3.00
N PRO A 433 26.13 6.22 -3.53
CA PRO A 433 26.72 5.01 -2.95
C PRO A 433 27.27 5.21 -1.53
N GLU A 434 27.51 6.44 -1.10
CA GLU A 434 27.88 6.82 0.27
C GLU A 434 26.75 6.52 1.27
N GLN A 435 25.54 6.35 0.79
CA GLN A 435 24.37 5.99 1.61
C GLN A 435 24.10 4.48 1.67
N ARG A 436 25.02 3.64 1.19
CA ARG A 436 24.91 2.17 1.30
C ARG A 436 24.97 1.71 2.74
N LEU A 437 24.20 0.69 3.04
CA LEU A 437 24.36 -0.07 4.26
C LEU A 437 25.43 -1.15 4.08
N THR A 438 26.02 -1.60 5.17
CA THR A 438 26.95 -2.75 5.19
C THR A 438 26.20 -4.01 5.62
N VAL A 439 26.76 -5.18 5.32
CA VAL A 439 26.21 -6.48 5.74
C VAL A 439 26.44 -6.71 7.25
N GLU A 440 27.34 -5.96 7.85
CA GLU A 440 27.67 -5.98 9.27
C GLU A 440 26.72 -5.05 10.05
#